data_e29e375deaf224f39421e3ec330d5c1b
#
_entry.id   e29e375deaf224f39421e3ec330d5c1b
#
_cell.length_a   1.000
_cell.length_b   1.000
_cell.length_c   1.000
_cell.angle_alpha   90.00
_cell.angle_beta   90.00
_cell.angle_gamma   90.00
#
_symmetry.space_group_name_H-M   'P 1'
#
loop_
_entity.id
_entity.type
_entity.pdbx_description
1 polymer ?
#
loop_
_entity_poly.entity_id
_entity_poly.type
_entity_poly.pdbx_seq_one_letter_code
_entity_poly.pdbx_strand_id
1 'polypeptide(L)'
;MAKKFREKLRKFNPFTRPMTLDELPKPLPANPDQRLVRVYVEGYEDVAFWRGIFDHFQNPYMRFEISVPNRADLPKGKKVLMGMIPRSSDELILCVDSDFDFLFADRTEQSREVNNARYMFHTYAYATENFLCYAPSLHNVCVKATKNDTRIFDFVRFMHEYSCTIYPLFLWYAYSAQLSSENVFPLIDFKSAVRIGYLDLADNGEKTLEWLRRNVAKREEMLRKRNPKMIEPMKEFEEQLRGRGLTPENAYLFMHGHTLMDNVVMILLNSVCEKLRAMSIAKITASKKQGVALKNEMANYTNSLRSIRDVLLDNENYTKCPLYKRLQRDIEKYIARTIWNMKRSGAIRDDSTWTVLRNMRQGSEIK
;
A
#
# COMPACT_ATOMS: atom_id res chain seq x y z
N MET A 1 -2.14 -16.78 -25.08
CA MET A 1 -1.44 -15.92 -24.10
C MET A 1 -0.02 -16.38 -23.76
N ALA A 2 0.22 -17.65 -23.44
CA ALA A 2 1.54 -18.17 -23.08
C ALA A 2 2.67 -17.97 -24.13
N LYS A 3 2.34 -18.04 -25.44
CA LYS A 3 3.33 -17.82 -26.53
C LYS A 3 3.83 -16.37 -26.61
N LYS A 4 2.92 -15.37 -26.43
CA LYS A 4 3.28 -13.94 -26.41
C LYS A 4 4.08 -13.56 -25.15
N PHE A 5 3.83 -14.22 -24.03
CA PHE A 5 4.57 -14.00 -22.79
C PHE A 5 6.00 -14.56 -22.88
N ARG A 6 6.17 -15.75 -23.45
CA ARG A 6 7.51 -16.33 -23.74
C ARG A 6 8.33 -15.50 -24.73
N GLU A 7 7.70 -14.87 -25.72
CA GLU A 7 8.38 -13.94 -26.64
C GLU A 7 8.81 -12.63 -25.96
N LYS A 8 8.02 -12.10 -25.01
CA LYS A 8 8.40 -10.93 -24.21
C LYS A 8 9.59 -11.23 -23.29
N LEU A 9 9.62 -12.40 -22.66
CA LEU A 9 10.76 -12.83 -21.83
C LEU A 9 12.05 -13.02 -22.64
N ARG A 10 11.95 -13.53 -23.87
CA ARG A 10 13.12 -13.63 -24.79
C ARG A 10 13.70 -12.29 -25.20
N LYS A 11 12.86 -11.23 -25.29
CA LYS A 11 13.33 -9.86 -25.59
C LYS A 11 13.97 -9.18 -24.38
N PHE A 12 13.69 -9.63 -23.16
CA PHE A 12 14.17 -8.98 -21.94
C PHE A 12 15.61 -9.39 -21.55
N ASN A 13 16.03 -10.62 -21.91
CA ASN A 13 17.43 -11.03 -21.75
C ASN A 13 17.79 -12.14 -22.75
N PRO A 14 18.40 -11.81 -23.89
CA PRO A 14 18.74 -12.80 -24.92
C PRO A 14 19.79 -13.83 -24.47
N PHE A 15 20.45 -13.63 -23.33
CA PHE A 15 21.53 -14.48 -22.84
C PHE A 15 21.11 -15.48 -21.75
N THR A 16 19.86 -15.42 -21.25
CA THR A 16 19.37 -16.37 -20.26
C THR A 16 18.22 -17.22 -20.81
N ARG A 17 18.49 -18.51 -21.00
CA ARG A 17 17.41 -19.50 -21.14
C ARG A 17 16.67 -19.62 -19.79
N PRO A 18 15.36 -19.99 -19.78
CA PRO A 18 14.69 -20.33 -18.53
C PRO A 18 15.48 -21.45 -17.83
N MET A 19 15.84 -21.23 -16.57
CA MET A 19 16.50 -22.25 -15.76
C MET A 19 15.51 -23.38 -15.45
N THR A 20 15.98 -24.59 -15.46
CA THR A 20 15.24 -25.73 -14.93
C THR A 20 15.29 -25.73 -13.40
N LEU A 21 14.40 -26.47 -12.74
CA LEU A 21 14.40 -26.55 -11.27
C LEU A 21 15.73 -27.03 -10.70
N ASP A 22 16.42 -27.95 -11.43
CA ASP A 22 17.71 -28.52 -11.02
C ASP A 22 18.89 -27.53 -11.19
N GLU A 23 18.70 -26.49 -12.00
CA GLU A 23 19.68 -25.43 -12.24
C GLU A 23 19.53 -24.25 -11.27
N LEU A 24 18.51 -24.26 -10.42
CA LEU A 24 18.30 -23.17 -9.46
C LEU A 24 19.45 -23.14 -8.44
N PRO A 25 20.03 -21.95 -8.19
CA PRO A 25 21.02 -21.82 -7.13
C PRO A 25 20.38 -22.22 -5.80
N LYS A 26 21.12 -23.03 -5.02
CA LYS A 26 20.69 -23.33 -3.68
C LYS A 26 20.66 -22.05 -2.85
N PRO A 27 19.64 -21.84 -2.01
CA PRO A 27 19.63 -20.73 -1.07
C PRO A 27 20.93 -20.74 -0.24
N LEU A 28 21.44 -19.56 0.09
CA LEU A 28 22.56 -19.46 1.01
C LEU A 28 22.20 -20.17 2.31
N PRO A 29 23.17 -20.89 2.94
CA PRO A 29 22.92 -21.55 4.21
C PRO A 29 22.45 -20.49 5.22
N ALA A 30 21.29 -20.74 5.81
CA ALA A 30 20.77 -19.91 6.88
C ALA A 30 21.70 -20.01 8.08
N ASN A 31 21.81 -18.94 8.88
CA ASN A 31 22.38 -19.05 10.20
C ASN A 31 21.59 -20.14 10.98
N PRO A 32 22.23 -21.23 11.39
CA PRO A 32 21.54 -22.35 12.05
C PRO A 32 20.84 -21.90 13.35
N ASP A 33 21.29 -20.80 13.95
CA ASP A 33 20.70 -20.25 15.16
C ASP A 33 19.43 -19.41 14.91
N GLN A 34 19.11 -19.12 13.64
CA GLN A 34 17.92 -18.36 13.28
C GLN A 34 16.77 -19.28 12.84
N ARG A 35 15.64 -19.12 13.52
CA ARG A 35 14.38 -19.74 13.09
C ARG A 35 13.90 -19.12 11.78
N LEU A 36 13.64 -19.93 10.78
CA LEU A 36 13.02 -19.50 9.53
C LEU A 36 11.52 -19.31 9.74
N VAL A 37 11.03 -18.11 9.43
CA VAL A 37 9.60 -17.80 9.36
C VAL A 37 9.22 -17.58 7.90
N ARG A 38 8.33 -18.42 7.40
CA ARG A 38 7.74 -18.23 6.07
C ARG A 38 6.60 -17.23 6.15
N VAL A 39 6.63 -16.24 5.27
CA VAL A 39 5.63 -15.19 5.16
C VAL A 39 4.96 -15.35 3.81
N TYR A 40 3.71 -15.76 3.79
CA TYR A 40 2.95 -15.84 2.55
C TYR A 40 2.14 -14.56 2.32
N VAL A 41 2.22 -14.05 1.08
CA VAL A 41 1.51 -12.85 0.60
C VAL A 41 0.58 -13.21 -0.57
N GLU A 42 -0.35 -12.32 -0.91
CA GLU A 42 -1.39 -12.59 -1.92
C GLU A 42 -0.84 -12.67 -3.34
N GLY A 43 0.06 -11.75 -3.71
CA GLY A 43 0.63 -11.62 -5.04
C GLY A 43 2.11 -11.29 -5.05
N TYR A 44 2.71 -11.32 -6.23
CA TYR A 44 4.13 -10.97 -6.39
C TYR A 44 4.41 -9.49 -6.13
N GLU A 45 3.44 -8.62 -6.38
CA GLU A 45 3.47 -7.19 -6.13
C GLU A 45 3.61 -6.86 -4.64
N ASP A 46 3.09 -7.73 -3.77
CA ASP A 46 3.12 -7.54 -2.32
C ASP A 46 4.45 -7.92 -1.67
N VAL A 47 5.26 -8.74 -2.36
CA VAL A 47 6.52 -9.26 -1.80
C VAL A 47 7.47 -8.14 -1.36
N ALA A 48 7.63 -7.11 -2.20
CA ALA A 48 8.52 -5.99 -1.90
C ALA A 48 8.00 -5.15 -0.72
N PHE A 49 6.70 -4.87 -0.68
CA PHE A 49 6.06 -4.13 0.41
C PHE A 49 6.25 -4.83 1.76
N TRP A 50 5.89 -6.12 1.84
CA TRP A 50 6.03 -6.89 3.08
C TRP A 50 7.49 -7.12 3.45
N ARG A 51 8.40 -7.25 2.44
CA ARG A 51 9.86 -7.28 2.71
C ARG A 51 10.30 -6.02 3.41
N GLY A 52 9.92 -4.84 2.90
CA GLY A 52 10.23 -3.54 3.52
C GLY A 52 9.72 -3.45 4.95
N ILE A 53 8.53 -3.98 5.24
CA ILE A 53 8.01 -4.04 6.61
C ILE A 53 8.88 -4.93 7.50
N PHE A 54 9.14 -6.18 7.10
CA PHE A 54 9.89 -7.13 7.94
C PHE A 54 11.37 -6.76 8.07
N ASP A 55 11.93 -5.95 7.18
CA ASP A 55 13.29 -5.44 7.32
C ASP A 55 13.47 -4.50 8.52
N HIS A 56 12.40 -3.84 8.97
CA HIS A 56 12.42 -3.07 10.21
C HIS A 56 12.47 -3.94 11.47
N PHE A 57 12.23 -5.25 11.36
CA PHE A 57 12.17 -6.20 12.47
C PHE A 57 13.28 -7.24 12.44
N GLN A 58 14.39 -6.95 11.77
CA GLN A 58 15.58 -7.81 11.75
C GLN A 58 16.06 -8.08 13.20
N ASN A 59 16.28 -9.35 13.51
CA ASN A 59 16.76 -9.77 14.82
C ASN A 59 17.61 -11.07 14.70
N PRO A 60 18.45 -11.38 15.68
CA PRO A 60 19.35 -12.54 15.60
C PRO A 60 18.66 -13.89 15.71
N TYR A 61 17.38 -13.95 16.09
CA TYR A 61 16.68 -15.20 16.41
C TYR A 61 15.73 -15.66 15.29
N MET A 62 15.29 -14.76 14.43
CA MET A 62 14.29 -15.04 13.41
C MET A 62 14.70 -14.45 12.06
N ARG A 63 14.47 -15.20 10.99
CA ARG A 63 14.67 -14.79 9.61
C ARG A 63 13.35 -14.94 8.85
N PHE A 64 12.95 -13.88 8.18
CA PHE A 64 11.71 -13.84 7.39
C PHE A 64 11.99 -14.11 5.92
N GLU A 65 11.26 -15.04 5.33
CA GLU A 65 11.26 -15.35 3.91
C GLU A 65 9.88 -15.11 3.31
N ILE A 66 9.76 -14.09 2.45
CA ILE A 66 8.49 -13.66 1.88
C ILE A 66 8.32 -14.29 0.50
N SER A 67 7.18 -14.93 0.28
CA SER A 67 6.86 -15.58 -0.98
C SER A 67 5.36 -15.67 -1.22
N VAL A 68 4.99 -15.95 -2.47
CA VAL A 68 3.61 -16.28 -2.84
C VAL A 68 3.44 -17.79 -2.74
N PRO A 69 2.32 -18.32 -2.19
CA PRO A 69 2.08 -19.75 -2.13
C PRO A 69 2.16 -20.38 -3.52
N ASN A 70 3.08 -21.34 -3.69
CA ASN A 70 3.23 -22.05 -4.96
C ASN A 70 2.34 -23.31 -4.95
N ARG A 71 1.09 -23.17 -5.39
CA ARG A 71 0.20 -24.30 -5.66
C ARG A 71 -0.24 -24.21 -7.11
N ALA A 72 0.10 -25.24 -7.88
CA ALA A 72 -0.18 -25.31 -9.32
C ALA A 72 -1.67 -25.20 -9.67
N ASP A 73 -2.55 -25.57 -8.75
CA ASP A 73 -3.98 -25.80 -8.99
C ASP A 73 -4.91 -24.76 -8.32
N LEU A 74 -4.37 -23.77 -7.58
CA LEU A 74 -5.19 -22.77 -6.91
C LEU A 74 -4.98 -21.37 -7.47
N PRO A 75 -6.05 -20.58 -7.68
CA PRO A 75 -5.93 -19.17 -7.99
C PRO A 75 -5.19 -18.48 -6.85
N LYS A 76 -4.30 -17.53 -7.18
CA LYS A 76 -3.62 -16.67 -6.21
C LYS A 76 -4.60 -15.74 -5.52
N GLY A 77 -4.21 -15.16 -4.38
CA GLY A 77 -4.94 -14.13 -3.68
C GLY A 77 -5.43 -14.54 -2.29
N LYS A 78 -6.14 -13.66 -1.65
CA LYS A 78 -6.60 -13.73 -0.26
C LYS A 78 -7.30 -15.03 0.12
N LYS A 79 -8.20 -15.55 -0.74
CA LYS A 79 -8.91 -16.82 -0.47
C LYS A 79 -7.99 -18.01 -0.26
N VAL A 80 -6.85 -18.06 -0.96
CA VAL A 80 -5.85 -19.12 -0.78
C VAL A 80 -5.21 -19.01 0.59
N LEU A 81 -4.82 -17.80 0.99
CA LEU A 81 -4.22 -17.56 2.31
C LEU A 81 -5.22 -17.84 3.44
N MET A 82 -6.47 -17.44 3.29
CA MET A 82 -7.52 -17.77 4.26
C MET A 82 -7.66 -19.30 4.45
N GLY A 83 -7.64 -20.07 3.38
CA GLY A 83 -7.64 -21.54 3.45
C GLY A 83 -6.40 -22.14 4.14
N MET A 84 -5.36 -21.33 4.36
CA MET A 84 -4.14 -21.74 5.08
C MET A 84 -4.15 -21.36 6.56
N ILE A 85 -5.14 -20.58 7.06
CA ILE A 85 -5.24 -20.18 8.47
C ILE A 85 -5.07 -21.38 9.42
N PRO A 86 -5.69 -22.57 9.21
CA PRO A 86 -5.52 -23.70 10.10
C PRO A 86 -4.09 -24.27 10.16
N ARG A 87 -3.25 -23.94 9.19
CA ARG A 87 -1.84 -24.37 9.10
C ARG A 87 -0.87 -23.28 9.54
N SER A 88 -1.36 -22.07 9.79
CA SER A 88 -0.52 -20.94 10.23
C SER A 88 0.02 -21.21 11.64
N SER A 89 1.24 -20.74 11.88
CA SER A 89 1.97 -20.96 13.12
C SER A 89 2.99 -19.85 13.35
N ASP A 90 3.77 -19.93 14.42
CA ASP A 90 4.90 -19.04 14.66
C ASP A 90 6.07 -19.20 13.66
N GLU A 91 6.00 -20.18 12.75
CA GLU A 91 6.93 -20.38 11.62
C GLU A 91 6.28 -20.16 10.24
N LEU A 92 4.95 -19.97 10.20
CA LEU A 92 4.18 -19.72 8.99
C LEU A 92 3.14 -18.64 9.23
N ILE A 93 3.41 -17.45 8.77
CA ILE A 93 2.51 -16.31 8.89
C ILE A 93 1.94 -15.92 7.52
N LEU A 94 0.77 -15.33 7.55
CA LEU A 94 -0.01 -14.95 6.38
C LEU A 94 -0.17 -13.44 6.38
N CYS A 95 0.06 -12.79 5.25
CA CYS A 95 -0.05 -11.35 5.11
C CYS A 95 -1.00 -11.03 3.95
N VAL A 96 -2.05 -10.27 4.24
CA VAL A 96 -3.14 -9.99 3.29
C VAL A 96 -3.46 -8.50 3.25
N ASP A 97 -4.10 -8.08 2.18
CA ASP A 97 -4.78 -6.80 2.15
C ASP A 97 -6.01 -6.83 3.05
N SER A 98 -6.29 -5.72 3.72
CA SER A 98 -7.47 -5.63 4.56
C SER A 98 -8.76 -5.63 3.74
N ASP A 99 -8.75 -5.03 2.55
CA ASP A 99 -9.98 -4.64 1.87
C ASP A 99 -10.89 -3.87 2.85
N PHE A 100 -12.10 -4.35 3.10
CA PHE A 100 -12.97 -3.83 4.14
C PHE A 100 -12.94 -4.64 5.44
N ASP A 101 -12.16 -5.73 5.53
CA ASP A 101 -12.24 -6.67 6.66
C ASP A 101 -11.94 -5.99 8.01
N PHE A 102 -10.95 -5.06 8.03
CA PHE A 102 -10.70 -4.29 9.24
C PHE A 102 -11.90 -3.42 9.64
N LEU A 103 -12.51 -2.71 8.69
CA LEU A 103 -13.64 -1.83 8.98
C LEU A 103 -14.90 -2.61 9.32
N PHE A 104 -15.13 -3.75 8.68
CA PHE A 104 -16.33 -4.57 8.90
C PHE A 104 -16.29 -5.35 10.22
N ALA A 105 -15.10 -5.54 10.79
CA ALA A 105 -14.93 -6.28 12.05
C ALA A 105 -15.57 -7.69 11.99
N ASP A 106 -16.65 -7.92 12.71
CA ASP A 106 -17.32 -9.22 12.79
C ASP A 106 -18.57 -9.34 11.90
N ARG A 107 -18.79 -8.37 11.00
CA ARG A 107 -19.99 -8.32 10.15
C ARG A 107 -20.05 -9.40 9.07
N THR A 108 -18.89 -9.83 8.58
CA THR A 108 -18.80 -10.94 7.63
C THR A 108 -17.97 -12.06 8.23
N GLU A 109 -18.18 -13.29 7.76
CA GLU A 109 -17.34 -14.43 8.17
C GLU A 109 -15.86 -14.18 7.81
N GLN A 110 -15.60 -13.71 6.60
CA GLN A 110 -14.26 -13.36 6.15
C GLN A 110 -13.60 -12.32 7.06
N SER A 111 -14.29 -11.21 7.35
CA SER A 111 -13.72 -10.15 8.19
C SER A 111 -13.44 -10.63 9.62
N ARG A 112 -14.31 -11.50 10.16
CA ARG A 112 -14.09 -12.14 11.46
C ARG A 112 -12.83 -13.01 11.46
N GLU A 113 -12.66 -13.85 10.44
CA GLU A 113 -11.47 -14.69 10.31
C GLU A 113 -10.19 -13.86 10.19
N VAL A 114 -10.16 -12.87 9.28
CA VAL A 114 -9.00 -12.01 9.05
C VAL A 114 -8.60 -11.25 10.32
N ASN A 115 -9.58 -10.66 11.04
CA ASN A 115 -9.29 -9.87 12.24
C ASN A 115 -8.88 -10.72 13.45
N ASN A 116 -9.27 -11.99 13.53
CA ASN A 116 -9.03 -12.84 14.70
C ASN A 116 -7.95 -13.91 14.50
N ALA A 117 -7.50 -14.14 13.26
CA ALA A 117 -6.47 -15.15 12.99
C ALA A 117 -5.12 -14.73 13.57
N ARG A 118 -4.60 -15.56 14.50
CA ARG A 118 -3.41 -15.25 15.32
C ARG A 118 -2.13 -15.01 14.54
N TYR A 119 -1.99 -15.62 13.38
CA TYR A 119 -0.79 -15.61 12.55
C TYR A 119 -1.08 -14.98 11.16
N MET A 120 -2.14 -14.21 11.06
CA MET A 120 -2.48 -13.42 9.89
C MET A 120 -2.33 -11.93 10.20
N PHE A 121 -1.60 -11.23 9.36
CA PHE A 121 -1.45 -9.78 9.40
C PHE A 121 -2.14 -9.17 8.18
N HIS A 122 -2.78 -8.05 8.36
CA HIS A 122 -3.43 -7.32 7.29
C HIS A 122 -3.04 -5.85 7.31
N THR A 123 -3.20 -5.17 6.19
CA THR A 123 -2.74 -3.79 6.00
C THR A 123 -3.42 -2.75 6.91
N TYR A 124 -4.55 -3.03 7.53
CA TYR A 124 -5.43 -2.04 8.18
C TYR A 124 -5.98 -0.97 7.21
N ALA A 125 -5.17 -0.44 6.29
CA ALA A 125 -5.63 0.27 5.11
C ALA A 125 -6.33 -0.70 4.16
N TYR A 126 -7.02 -0.21 3.12
CA TYR A 126 -7.68 -1.11 2.18
C TYR A 126 -6.70 -2.11 1.57
N ALA A 127 -5.58 -1.63 1.04
CA ALA A 127 -4.54 -2.43 0.40
C ALA A 127 -3.14 -1.80 0.58
N THR A 128 -2.11 -2.48 0.09
CA THR A 128 -0.71 -2.00 0.13
C THR A 128 -0.56 -0.65 -0.57
N GLU A 129 -1.26 -0.40 -1.69
CA GLU A 129 -1.21 0.86 -2.43
C GLU A 129 -1.66 2.07 -1.59
N ASN A 130 -2.57 1.87 -0.63
CA ASN A 130 -3.00 2.99 0.22
C ASN A 130 -1.86 3.52 1.10
N PHE A 131 -0.91 2.67 1.50
CA PHE A 131 0.31 3.12 2.17
C PHE A 131 1.27 3.80 1.21
N LEU A 132 1.50 3.22 0.03
CA LEU A 132 2.36 3.82 -1.00
C LEU A 132 1.87 5.22 -1.39
N CYS A 133 0.54 5.41 -1.39
CA CYS A 133 -0.16 6.66 -1.69
C CYS A 133 -0.40 7.56 -0.46
N TYR A 134 0.28 7.33 0.67
CA TYR A 134 0.12 8.16 1.87
C TYR A 134 0.51 9.62 1.61
N ALA A 135 -0.43 10.53 1.76
CA ALA A 135 -0.30 11.93 1.33
C ALA A 135 0.97 12.64 1.81
N PRO A 136 1.39 12.53 3.09
CA PRO A 136 2.63 13.16 3.57
C PRO A 136 3.91 12.67 2.88
N SER A 137 3.90 11.53 2.22
CA SER A 137 5.07 10.94 1.55
C SER A 137 5.21 11.33 0.08
N LEU A 138 4.16 11.90 -0.56
CA LEU A 138 4.10 12.09 -2.02
C LEU A 138 5.08 13.14 -2.53
N HIS A 139 5.37 14.19 -1.74
CA HIS A 139 6.41 15.16 -2.14
C HIS A 139 7.78 14.48 -2.32
N ASN A 140 8.14 13.53 -1.44
CA ASN A 140 9.39 12.79 -1.55
C ASN A 140 9.44 11.92 -2.82
N VAL A 141 8.30 11.38 -3.26
CA VAL A 141 8.19 10.69 -4.56
C VAL A 141 8.55 11.64 -5.70
N CYS A 142 8.02 12.87 -5.70
CA CYS A 142 8.37 13.90 -6.70
C CYS A 142 9.87 14.21 -6.69
N VAL A 143 10.47 14.41 -5.51
CA VAL A 143 11.92 14.68 -5.36
C VAL A 143 12.75 13.54 -5.93
N LYS A 144 12.44 12.31 -5.56
CA LYS A 144 13.15 11.11 -6.07
C LYS A 144 13.01 10.94 -7.59
N ALA A 145 11.84 11.27 -8.16
CA ALA A 145 11.57 11.10 -9.59
C ALA A 145 12.16 12.23 -10.45
N THR A 146 12.23 13.47 -9.93
CA THR A 146 12.56 14.67 -10.71
C THR A 146 13.87 15.33 -10.32
N LYS A 147 14.48 14.94 -9.19
CA LYS A 147 15.66 15.59 -8.61
C LYS A 147 15.45 17.08 -8.30
N ASN A 148 14.20 17.48 -8.04
CA ASN A 148 13.81 18.85 -7.73
C ASN A 148 12.99 18.86 -6.44
N ASP A 149 13.48 19.55 -5.40
CA ASP A 149 12.83 19.62 -4.06
C ASP A 149 11.96 20.89 -3.89
N THR A 150 11.62 21.58 -4.99
CA THR A 150 10.75 22.75 -4.91
C THR A 150 9.31 22.30 -4.61
N ARG A 151 8.71 22.84 -3.55
CA ARG A 151 7.31 22.56 -3.21
C ARG A 151 6.39 23.48 -4.03
N ILE A 152 5.68 22.90 -5.00
CA ILE A 152 4.73 23.61 -5.87
C ILE A 152 3.29 23.12 -5.69
N PHE A 153 3.08 22.10 -4.83
CA PHE A 153 1.78 21.52 -4.57
C PHE A 153 1.72 20.97 -3.14
N ASP A 154 0.63 21.22 -2.42
CA ASP A 154 0.36 20.68 -1.10
C ASP A 154 -0.48 19.40 -1.20
N PHE A 155 0.19 18.25 -1.29
CA PHE A 155 -0.46 16.95 -1.36
C PHE A 155 -1.30 16.64 -0.11
N VAL A 156 -0.86 17.07 1.07
CA VAL A 156 -1.55 16.78 2.34
C VAL A 156 -2.89 17.50 2.36
N ARG A 157 -2.90 18.80 2.04
CA ARG A 157 -4.13 19.60 1.96
C ARG A 157 -5.07 19.04 0.89
N PHE A 158 -4.56 18.76 -0.31
CA PHE A 158 -5.39 18.25 -1.40
C PHE A 158 -6.03 16.91 -1.04
N MET A 159 -5.26 15.95 -0.52
CA MET A 159 -5.76 14.62 -0.18
C MET A 159 -6.72 14.64 1.01
N HIS A 160 -6.55 15.57 1.95
CA HIS A 160 -7.52 15.82 3.03
C HIS A 160 -8.87 16.27 2.44
N GLU A 161 -8.87 17.30 1.61
CA GLU A 161 -10.10 17.83 0.97
C GLU A 161 -10.74 16.79 0.02
N TYR A 162 -9.92 16.06 -0.73
CA TYR A 162 -10.36 14.96 -1.57
C TYR A 162 -11.08 13.90 -0.74
N SER A 163 -10.47 13.46 0.36
CA SER A 163 -11.00 12.44 1.26
C SER A 163 -12.36 12.85 1.85
N CYS A 164 -12.45 14.08 2.37
CA CYS A 164 -13.71 14.64 2.87
C CYS A 164 -14.79 14.70 1.77
N THR A 165 -14.37 15.07 0.55
CA THR A 165 -15.30 15.18 -0.59
C THR A 165 -15.90 13.84 -0.99
N ILE A 166 -15.08 12.78 -1.06
CA ILE A 166 -15.56 11.45 -1.50
C ILE A 166 -16.27 10.68 -0.39
N TYR A 167 -16.14 11.09 0.87
CA TYR A 167 -16.60 10.36 2.05
C TYR A 167 -18.06 9.89 1.97
N PRO A 168 -19.05 10.71 1.53
CA PRO A 168 -20.42 10.24 1.40
C PRO A 168 -20.57 9.06 0.43
N LEU A 169 -19.90 9.12 -0.72
CA LEU A 169 -19.94 8.02 -1.70
C LEU A 169 -19.14 6.81 -1.22
N PHE A 170 -18.05 7.02 -0.48
CA PHE A 170 -17.32 5.94 0.17
C PHE A 170 -18.22 5.14 1.12
N LEU A 171 -19.06 5.82 1.93
CA LEU A 171 -20.01 5.14 2.82
C LEU A 171 -21.02 4.31 2.02
N TRP A 172 -21.58 4.84 0.92
CA TRP A 172 -22.46 4.08 0.03
C TRP A 172 -21.75 2.85 -0.55
N TYR A 173 -20.50 3.00 -0.99
CA TYR A 173 -19.71 1.89 -1.55
C TYR A 173 -19.42 0.82 -0.50
N ALA A 174 -18.94 1.21 0.68
CA ALA A 174 -18.65 0.29 1.77
C ALA A 174 -19.92 -0.40 2.28
N TYR A 175 -21.02 0.34 2.45
CA TYR A 175 -22.30 -0.22 2.87
C TYR A 175 -22.83 -1.23 1.84
N SER A 176 -22.75 -0.90 0.56
CA SER A 176 -23.15 -1.79 -0.53
C SER A 176 -22.30 -3.07 -0.59
N ALA A 177 -21.01 -2.96 -0.31
CA ALA A 177 -20.08 -4.10 -0.35
C ALA A 177 -20.37 -5.16 0.74
N GLN A 178 -20.97 -4.78 1.88
CA GLN A 178 -21.35 -5.75 2.92
C GLN A 178 -22.67 -6.47 2.61
N LEU A 179 -23.50 -5.94 1.69
CA LEU A 179 -24.80 -6.53 1.36
C LEU A 179 -24.59 -7.62 0.32
N SER A 180 -24.77 -8.87 0.69
CA SER A 180 -24.52 -10.03 -0.19
C SER A 180 -25.46 -10.12 -1.39
N SER A 181 -26.64 -9.49 -1.34
CA SER A 181 -27.73 -9.64 -2.33
C SER A 181 -28.02 -8.42 -3.18
N GLU A 182 -27.61 -7.21 -2.75
CA GLU A 182 -27.97 -5.97 -3.42
C GLU A 182 -26.75 -5.04 -3.54
N ASN A 183 -26.01 -5.14 -4.63
CA ASN A 183 -24.90 -4.23 -4.88
C ASN A 183 -25.43 -2.90 -5.48
N VAL A 184 -25.91 -2.02 -4.61
CA VAL A 184 -26.56 -0.75 -4.98
C VAL A 184 -25.57 0.26 -5.55
N PHE A 185 -24.32 0.22 -5.12
CA PHE A 185 -23.27 1.12 -5.57
C PHE A 185 -21.92 0.37 -5.72
N PRO A 186 -21.77 -0.36 -6.86
CA PRO A 186 -20.59 -1.22 -7.09
C PRO A 186 -19.30 -0.42 -7.29
N LEU A 187 -18.18 -1.12 -7.19
CA LEU A 187 -16.84 -0.56 -7.36
C LEU A 187 -16.69 0.23 -8.66
N ILE A 188 -17.28 -0.22 -9.76
CA ILE A 188 -17.17 0.47 -11.06
C ILE A 188 -17.79 1.87 -11.02
N ASP A 189 -18.94 2.00 -10.36
CA ASP A 189 -19.63 3.28 -10.17
C ASP A 189 -18.86 4.19 -9.21
N PHE A 190 -18.37 3.64 -8.11
CA PHE A 190 -17.50 4.37 -7.17
C PHE A 190 -16.24 4.89 -7.87
N LYS A 191 -15.49 4.03 -8.59
CA LYS A 191 -14.31 4.42 -9.38
C LYS A 191 -14.58 5.60 -10.30
N SER A 192 -15.70 5.55 -11.02
CA SER A 192 -16.11 6.60 -11.95
C SER A 192 -16.42 7.90 -11.24
N ALA A 193 -17.08 7.84 -10.05
CA ALA A 193 -17.54 8.99 -9.32
C ALA A 193 -16.42 9.74 -8.57
N VAL A 194 -15.37 9.04 -8.14
CA VAL A 194 -14.29 9.61 -7.31
C VAL A 194 -13.02 9.96 -8.10
N ARG A 195 -12.99 9.66 -9.40
CA ARG A 195 -11.86 9.99 -10.28
C ARG A 195 -11.68 11.50 -10.35
N ILE A 196 -10.43 11.96 -10.24
CA ILE A 196 -10.09 13.34 -10.57
C ILE A 196 -9.78 13.46 -12.07
N GLY A 197 -10.12 14.62 -12.64
CA GLY A 197 -9.81 14.97 -14.02
C GLY A 197 -8.51 15.78 -14.14
N TYR A 198 -8.60 16.88 -14.89
CA TYR A 198 -7.49 17.81 -15.02
C TYR A 198 -7.15 18.49 -13.69
N LEU A 199 -5.85 18.62 -13.38
CA LEU A 199 -5.34 19.27 -12.19
C LEU A 199 -4.73 20.65 -12.56
N ASP A 200 -5.28 21.73 -12.01
CA ASP A 200 -4.65 23.04 -12.03
C ASP A 200 -3.73 23.18 -10.79
N LEU A 201 -2.43 23.37 -11.03
CA LEU A 201 -1.46 23.53 -9.95
C LEU A 201 -1.46 24.93 -9.34
N ALA A 202 -2.00 25.93 -10.05
CA ALA A 202 -1.99 27.33 -9.61
C ALA A 202 -2.86 27.57 -8.36
N ASP A 203 -3.94 26.81 -8.23
CA ASP A 203 -4.87 26.89 -7.09
C ASP A 203 -4.81 25.67 -6.15
N ASN A 204 -3.72 24.92 -6.22
CA ASN A 204 -3.56 23.64 -5.49
C ASN A 204 -4.69 22.66 -5.76
N GLY A 205 -5.26 22.67 -6.98
CA GLY A 205 -6.30 21.74 -7.39
C GLY A 205 -7.71 22.10 -6.92
N GLU A 206 -7.96 23.33 -6.42
CA GLU A 206 -9.27 23.71 -5.87
C GLU A 206 -10.39 23.59 -6.90
N LYS A 207 -10.18 24.02 -8.16
CA LYS A 207 -11.17 23.86 -9.24
C LYS A 207 -11.51 22.38 -9.49
N THR A 208 -10.52 21.50 -9.38
CA THR A 208 -10.72 20.04 -9.52
C THR A 208 -11.59 19.52 -8.38
N LEU A 209 -11.32 19.97 -7.14
CA LEU A 209 -12.12 19.62 -5.96
C LEU A 209 -13.54 20.16 -6.01
N GLU A 210 -13.75 21.40 -6.48
CA GLU A 210 -15.08 21.98 -6.68
C GLU A 210 -15.91 21.17 -7.69
N TRP A 211 -15.29 20.77 -8.79
CA TRP A 211 -15.94 19.90 -9.77
C TRP A 211 -16.30 18.56 -9.16
N LEU A 212 -15.40 17.95 -8.39
CA LEU A 212 -15.62 16.69 -7.71
C LEU A 212 -16.75 16.80 -6.68
N ARG A 213 -16.77 17.85 -5.84
CA ARG A 213 -17.84 18.09 -4.85
C ARG A 213 -19.23 18.14 -5.50
N ARG A 214 -19.36 18.84 -6.64
CA ARG A 214 -20.62 18.90 -7.40
C ARG A 214 -21.06 17.55 -7.91
N ASN A 215 -20.12 16.75 -8.44
CA ASN A 215 -20.43 15.42 -8.96
C ASN A 215 -20.78 14.44 -7.86
N VAL A 216 -20.06 14.46 -6.75
CA VAL A 216 -20.34 13.65 -5.57
C VAL A 216 -21.70 13.97 -5.00
N ALA A 217 -22.02 15.25 -4.78
CA ALA A 217 -23.33 15.67 -4.25
C ALA A 217 -24.49 15.21 -5.14
N LYS A 218 -24.37 15.39 -6.46
CA LYS A 218 -25.35 14.91 -7.42
C LYS A 218 -25.56 13.39 -7.36
N ARG A 219 -24.46 12.64 -7.28
CA ARG A 219 -24.52 11.17 -7.23
C ARG A 219 -25.11 10.70 -5.90
N GLU A 220 -24.71 11.30 -4.78
CA GLU A 220 -25.26 11.01 -3.47
C GLU A 220 -26.77 11.26 -3.41
N GLU A 221 -27.23 12.41 -3.92
CA GLU A 221 -28.66 12.72 -3.98
C GLU A 221 -29.45 11.67 -4.77
N MET A 222 -28.90 11.20 -5.90
CA MET A 222 -29.52 10.12 -6.69
C MET A 222 -29.60 8.80 -5.90
N LEU A 223 -28.53 8.44 -5.17
CA LEU A 223 -28.49 7.22 -4.38
C LEU A 223 -29.51 7.29 -3.23
N ARG A 224 -29.61 8.42 -2.52
CA ARG A 224 -30.59 8.66 -1.47
C ARG A 224 -32.03 8.57 -1.95
N LYS A 225 -32.32 9.17 -3.11
CA LYS A 225 -33.67 9.11 -3.72
C LYS A 225 -34.06 7.69 -4.14
N ARG A 226 -33.13 6.92 -4.67
CA ARG A 226 -33.37 5.55 -5.13
C ARG A 226 -33.47 4.53 -3.98
N ASN A 227 -32.80 4.80 -2.86
CA ASN A 227 -32.62 3.85 -1.77
C ASN A 227 -32.99 4.47 -0.39
N PRO A 228 -34.20 5.04 -0.22
CA PRO A 228 -34.55 5.75 1.02
C PRO A 228 -34.52 4.86 2.26
N LYS A 229 -34.75 3.55 2.12
CA LYS A 229 -34.72 2.58 3.23
C LYS A 229 -33.31 2.30 3.77
N MET A 230 -32.26 2.66 3.04
CA MET A 230 -30.88 2.42 3.43
C MET A 230 -30.30 3.59 4.27
N ILE A 231 -30.97 4.74 4.32
CA ILE A 231 -30.44 5.95 4.96
C ILE A 231 -30.22 5.76 6.46
N GLU A 232 -31.21 5.25 7.19
CA GLU A 232 -31.08 5.04 8.63
C GLU A 232 -30.10 3.93 9.00
N PRO A 233 -30.15 2.73 8.38
CA PRO A 233 -29.14 1.70 8.62
C PRO A 233 -27.71 2.16 8.30
N MET A 234 -27.53 3.03 7.31
CA MET A 234 -26.22 3.56 6.93
C MET A 234 -25.65 4.53 7.98
N LYS A 235 -26.47 5.24 8.74
CA LYS A 235 -26.00 6.06 9.87
C LYS A 235 -25.37 5.21 10.97
N GLU A 236 -26.05 4.14 11.36
CA GLU A 236 -25.51 3.19 12.35
C GLU A 236 -24.22 2.54 11.84
N PHE A 237 -24.19 2.18 10.57
CA PHE A 237 -22.99 1.65 9.92
C PHE A 237 -21.82 2.65 9.94
N GLU A 238 -22.07 3.92 9.62
CA GLU A 238 -21.07 4.99 9.70
C GLU A 238 -20.49 5.11 11.11
N GLU A 239 -21.33 5.13 12.16
CA GLU A 239 -20.88 5.21 13.56
C GLU A 239 -19.97 4.04 13.93
N GLN A 240 -20.29 2.83 13.48
CA GLN A 240 -19.44 1.66 13.68
C GLN A 240 -18.09 1.77 12.96
N LEU A 241 -18.07 2.26 11.72
CA LEU A 241 -16.83 2.50 11.00
C LEU A 241 -15.98 3.59 11.67
N ARG A 242 -16.63 4.64 12.19
CA ARG A 242 -15.95 5.69 12.99
C ARG A 242 -15.32 5.11 14.26
N GLY A 243 -16.00 4.19 14.94
CA GLY A 243 -15.45 3.43 16.07
C GLY A 243 -14.20 2.61 15.71
N ARG A 244 -14.02 2.26 14.45
CA ARG A 244 -12.82 1.58 13.91
C ARG A 244 -11.72 2.56 13.45
N GLY A 245 -11.99 3.86 13.51
CA GLY A 245 -11.04 4.92 13.17
C GLY A 245 -11.19 5.52 11.77
N LEU A 246 -12.30 5.21 11.06
CA LEU A 246 -12.64 5.91 9.83
C LEU A 246 -13.07 7.35 10.17
N THR A 247 -12.57 8.30 9.43
CA THR A 247 -13.01 9.70 9.45
C THR A 247 -13.12 10.23 8.02
N PRO A 248 -13.83 11.37 7.78
CA PRO A 248 -13.86 11.97 6.46
C PRO A 248 -12.47 12.24 5.90
N GLU A 249 -11.52 12.66 6.74
CA GLU A 249 -10.18 13.09 6.36
C GLU A 249 -9.29 11.90 5.95
N ASN A 250 -9.57 10.71 6.42
CA ASN A 250 -8.76 9.52 6.16
C ASN A 250 -9.44 8.45 5.28
N ALA A 251 -10.64 8.72 4.76
CA ALA A 251 -11.38 7.76 3.94
C ALA A 251 -10.60 7.28 2.71
N TYR A 252 -9.70 8.11 2.18
CA TYR A 252 -8.83 7.72 1.06
C TYR A 252 -7.92 6.53 1.41
N LEU A 253 -7.59 6.29 2.67
CA LEU A 253 -6.80 5.13 3.11
C LEU A 253 -7.61 3.83 3.12
N PHE A 254 -8.92 3.92 3.08
CA PHE A 254 -9.84 2.79 3.13
C PHE A 254 -10.58 2.52 1.81
N MET A 255 -10.33 3.34 0.78
CA MET A 255 -10.89 3.10 -0.55
C MET A 255 -10.02 2.11 -1.33
N HIS A 256 -10.59 1.49 -2.35
CA HIS A 256 -9.91 0.54 -3.23
C HIS A 256 -8.55 1.06 -3.73
N GLY A 257 -7.46 0.34 -3.41
CA GLY A 257 -6.07 0.78 -3.57
C GLY A 257 -5.70 1.19 -4.99
N HIS A 258 -5.96 0.34 -5.98
CA HIS A 258 -5.70 0.69 -7.38
C HIS A 258 -6.50 1.91 -7.86
N THR A 259 -7.74 2.12 -7.34
CA THR A 259 -8.51 3.33 -7.67
C THR A 259 -7.83 4.57 -7.12
N LEU A 260 -7.36 4.53 -5.89
CA LEU A 260 -6.59 5.62 -5.28
C LEU A 260 -5.33 5.90 -6.09
N MET A 261 -4.54 4.88 -6.37
CA MET A 261 -3.27 5.02 -7.07
C MET A 261 -3.47 5.55 -8.49
N ASP A 262 -4.27 4.88 -9.32
CA ASP A 262 -4.32 5.16 -10.76
C ASP A 262 -5.23 6.36 -11.11
N ASN A 263 -6.34 6.53 -10.38
CA ASN A 263 -7.35 7.55 -10.70
C ASN A 263 -7.17 8.87 -9.94
N VAL A 264 -6.24 8.90 -8.97
CA VAL A 264 -6.00 10.08 -8.14
C VAL A 264 -4.51 10.38 -8.04
N VAL A 265 -3.74 9.56 -7.32
CA VAL A 265 -2.37 9.89 -6.94
C VAL A 265 -1.43 9.97 -8.14
N MET A 266 -1.54 9.07 -9.12
CA MET A 266 -0.73 9.14 -10.33
C MET A 266 -1.04 10.38 -11.19
N ILE A 267 -2.28 10.86 -11.19
CA ILE A 267 -2.67 12.10 -11.90
C ILE A 267 -2.01 13.31 -11.22
N LEU A 268 -2.05 13.37 -9.87
CA LEU A 268 -1.38 14.41 -9.08
C LEU A 268 0.14 14.40 -9.33
N LEU A 269 0.76 13.23 -9.17
CA LEU A 269 2.21 13.07 -9.30
C LEU A 269 2.70 13.40 -10.71
N ASN A 270 2.01 12.95 -11.75
CA ASN A 270 2.38 13.27 -13.13
C ASN A 270 2.36 14.79 -13.37
N SER A 271 1.28 15.46 -13.01
CA SER A 271 1.15 16.93 -13.20
C SER A 271 2.24 17.70 -12.44
N VAL A 272 2.49 17.35 -11.18
CA VAL A 272 3.51 18.00 -10.34
C VAL A 272 4.92 17.70 -10.86
N CYS A 273 5.23 16.43 -11.17
CA CYS A 273 6.56 16.04 -11.65
C CYS A 273 6.88 16.63 -13.02
N GLU A 274 5.92 16.71 -13.95
CA GLU A 274 6.10 17.37 -15.24
C GLU A 274 6.47 18.85 -15.06
N LYS A 275 5.78 19.58 -14.18
CA LYS A 275 6.09 20.96 -13.87
C LYS A 275 7.47 21.12 -13.22
N LEU A 276 7.83 20.24 -12.26
CA LEU A 276 9.14 20.26 -11.61
C LEU A 276 10.29 19.97 -12.60
N ARG A 277 10.08 19.03 -13.53
CA ARG A 277 11.03 18.74 -14.62
C ARG A 277 11.20 19.97 -15.54
N ALA A 278 10.10 20.59 -15.96
CA ALA A 278 10.13 21.81 -16.77
C ALA A 278 10.89 22.94 -16.07
N MET A 279 10.68 23.14 -14.76
CA MET A 279 11.40 24.12 -13.96
C MET A 279 12.91 23.83 -13.91
N SER A 280 13.32 22.59 -13.76
CA SER A 280 14.73 22.19 -13.75
C SER A 280 15.37 22.42 -15.12
N ILE A 281 14.70 22.02 -16.20
CA ILE A 281 15.15 22.26 -17.58
C ILE A 281 15.31 23.76 -17.83
N ALA A 282 14.34 24.58 -17.46
CA ALA A 282 14.42 26.04 -17.61
C ALA A 282 15.62 26.64 -16.87
N LYS A 283 15.89 26.19 -15.63
CA LYS A 283 17.08 26.61 -14.86
C LYS A 283 18.40 26.24 -15.55
N ILE A 284 18.49 25.02 -16.09
CA ILE A 284 19.68 24.53 -16.83
C ILE A 284 19.86 25.40 -18.10
N THR A 285 18.80 25.61 -18.86
CA THR A 285 18.84 26.41 -20.10
C THR A 285 19.22 27.86 -19.84
N ALA A 286 18.74 28.46 -18.76
CA ALA A 286 19.06 29.84 -18.36
C ALA A 286 20.45 29.98 -17.71
N SER A 287 21.18 28.86 -17.50
CA SER A 287 22.52 28.89 -16.92
C SER A 287 23.52 29.52 -17.88
N LYS A 288 24.65 30.03 -17.35
CA LYS A 288 25.75 30.60 -18.18
C LYS A 288 26.50 29.55 -19.02
N LYS A 289 26.17 28.25 -18.92
CA LYS A 289 26.77 27.20 -19.69
C LYS A 289 26.34 27.25 -21.14
N GLN A 290 27.27 27.02 -22.07
CA GLN A 290 27.00 27.02 -23.51
C GLN A 290 27.63 25.76 -24.21
N GLY A 291 27.19 25.51 -25.43
CA GLY A 291 27.76 24.45 -26.27
C GLY A 291 27.74 23.06 -25.62
N VAL A 292 28.93 22.43 -25.56
CA VAL A 292 29.09 21.06 -25.01
C VAL A 292 28.74 20.99 -23.51
N ALA A 293 29.09 22.03 -22.73
CA ALA A 293 28.83 22.06 -21.29
C ALA A 293 27.32 22.07 -20.98
N LEU A 294 26.52 22.81 -21.75
CA LEU A 294 25.06 22.82 -21.60
C LEU A 294 24.43 21.48 -21.99
N LYS A 295 24.91 20.89 -23.10
CA LYS A 295 24.46 19.55 -23.55
C LYS A 295 24.76 18.48 -22.51
N ASN A 296 25.94 18.47 -21.93
CA ASN A 296 26.31 17.53 -20.88
C ASN A 296 25.47 17.67 -19.62
N GLU A 297 25.21 18.92 -19.18
CA GLU A 297 24.34 19.16 -18.01
C GLU A 297 22.92 18.67 -18.24
N MET A 298 22.37 18.96 -19.42
CA MET A 298 21.04 18.50 -19.80
C MET A 298 20.96 16.98 -19.85
N ALA A 299 21.98 16.31 -20.43
CA ALA A 299 22.07 14.87 -20.48
C ALA A 299 22.19 14.26 -19.07
N ASN A 300 23.03 14.81 -18.20
CA ASN A 300 23.19 14.37 -16.82
C ASN A 300 21.87 14.47 -16.05
N TYR A 301 21.16 15.59 -16.18
CA TYR A 301 19.85 15.76 -15.56
C TYR A 301 18.85 14.73 -16.08
N THR A 302 18.71 14.59 -17.39
CA THR A 302 17.76 13.68 -18.02
C THR A 302 18.03 12.22 -17.62
N ASN A 303 19.29 11.79 -17.60
CA ASN A 303 19.70 10.44 -17.20
C ASN A 303 19.49 10.17 -15.70
N SER A 304 19.38 11.21 -14.87
CA SER A 304 19.11 11.08 -13.44
C SER A 304 17.62 10.88 -13.09
N LEU A 305 16.73 11.15 -14.05
CA LEU A 305 15.27 11.02 -13.84
C LEU A 305 14.88 9.56 -13.66
N ARG A 306 13.86 9.35 -12.82
CA ARG A 306 13.27 8.02 -12.61
C ARG A 306 11.80 8.00 -13.06
N SER A 307 11.29 6.81 -13.35
CA SER A 307 9.87 6.58 -13.56
C SER A 307 9.10 6.97 -12.28
N ILE A 308 8.05 7.77 -12.43
CA ILE A 308 7.23 8.23 -11.30
C ILE A 308 6.54 7.03 -10.65
N ARG A 309 6.01 6.11 -11.47
CA ARG A 309 5.32 4.91 -10.98
C ARG A 309 6.27 4.00 -10.18
N ASP A 310 7.49 3.75 -10.71
CA ASP A 310 8.45 2.88 -10.02
C ASP A 310 8.89 3.51 -8.69
N VAL A 311 9.09 4.84 -8.66
CA VAL A 311 9.42 5.55 -7.41
C VAL A 311 8.26 5.51 -6.41
N LEU A 312 7.01 5.55 -6.87
CA LEU A 312 5.83 5.40 -6.00
C LEU A 312 5.75 3.98 -5.44
N LEU A 313 5.99 2.96 -6.26
CA LEU A 313 6.02 1.56 -5.81
C LEU A 313 7.17 1.27 -4.83
N ASP A 314 8.30 2.01 -4.96
CA ASP A 314 9.43 1.97 -4.01
C ASP A 314 9.25 2.94 -2.82
N ASN A 315 8.03 3.48 -2.57
CA ASN A 315 7.82 4.45 -1.51
C ASN A 315 7.69 3.77 -0.14
N GLU A 316 8.62 4.04 0.76
CA GLU A 316 8.62 3.53 2.15
C GLU A 316 8.31 4.62 3.20
N ASN A 317 7.98 5.86 2.78
CA ASN A 317 7.82 7.00 3.70
C ASN A 317 6.43 7.06 4.37
N TYR A 318 5.72 5.94 4.45
CA TYR A 318 4.42 5.79 5.11
C TYR A 318 4.52 5.41 6.59
N THR A 319 5.72 5.28 7.15
CA THR A 319 5.94 4.83 8.54
C THR A 319 5.25 5.70 9.60
N LYS A 320 4.91 6.96 9.27
CA LYS A 320 4.13 7.86 10.13
C LYS A 320 2.61 7.66 10.04
N CYS A 321 2.12 6.82 9.09
CA CYS A 321 0.70 6.53 8.95
C CYS A 321 0.18 5.80 10.21
N PRO A 322 -0.93 6.27 10.83
CA PRO A 322 -1.48 5.63 12.02
C PRO A 322 -1.86 4.15 11.81
N LEU A 323 -2.31 3.79 10.60
CA LEU A 323 -2.66 2.39 10.25
C LEU A 323 -1.40 1.52 10.16
N TYR A 324 -0.29 2.05 9.61
CA TYR A 324 1.00 1.37 9.61
C TYR A 324 1.50 1.11 11.05
N LYS A 325 1.36 2.08 11.95
CA LYS A 325 1.73 1.90 13.36
C LYS A 325 0.90 0.84 14.08
N ARG A 326 -0.34 0.57 13.63
CA ARG A 326 -1.11 -0.57 14.13
C ARG A 326 -0.50 -1.89 13.68
N LEU A 327 -0.26 -2.03 12.38
CA LEU A 327 0.39 -3.20 11.80
C LEU A 327 1.75 -3.47 12.45
N GLN A 328 2.56 -2.43 12.60
CA GLN A 328 3.86 -2.50 13.28
C GLN A 328 3.73 -3.10 14.67
N ARG A 329 2.81 -2.60 15.50
CA ARG A 329 2.58 -3.11 16.86
C ARG A 329 2.16 -4.58 16.91
N ASP A 330 1.39 -5.04 15.93
CA ASP A 330 0.97 -6.45 15.91
C ASP A 330 2.11 -7.37 15.52
N ILE A 331 2.95 -6.95 14.58
CA ILE A 331 4.19 -7.68 14.24
C ILE A 331 5.15 -7.70 15.43
N GLU A 332 5.34 -6.58 16.14
CA GLU A 332 6.15 -6.52 17.38
C GLU A 332 5.66 -7.50 18.44
N LYS A 333 4.36 -7.55 18.69
CA LYS A 333 3.76 -8.50 19.64
C LYS A 333 4.00 -9.95 19.23
N TYR A 334 3.84 -10.25 17.93
CA TYR A 334 4.10 -11.57 17.39
C TYR A 334 5.56 -11.97 17.62
N ILE A 335 6.53 -11.13 17.24
CA ILE A 335 7.96 -11.39 17.40
C ILE A 335 8.31 -11.58 18.86
N ALA A 336 7.86 -10.68 19.73
CA ALA A 336 8.12 -10.75 21.17
C ALA A 336 7.61 -12.07 21.78
N ARG A 337 6.39 -12.49 21.40
CA ARG A 337 5.80 -13.74 21.84
C ARG A 337 6.58 -14.95 21.33
N THR A 338 6.98 -14.94 20.06
CA THR A 338 7.73 -16.05 19.45
C THR A 338 9.09 -16.21 20.10
N ILE A 339 9.83 -15.12 20.31
CA ILE A 339 11.12 -15.13 21.02
C ILE A 339 10.95 -15.62 22.46
N TRP A 340 9.90 -15.18 23.16
CA TRP A 340 9.58 -15.70 24.50
C TRP A 340 9.35 -17.21 24.52
N ASN A 341 8.60 -17.74 23.57
CA ASN A 341 8.36 -19.17 23.43
C ASN A 341 9.64 -19.95 23.15
N MET A 342 10.52 -19.42 22.28
CA MET A 342 11.84 -20.01 22.00
C MET A 342 12.73 -20.06 23.25
N LYS A 343 12.69 -19.02 24.08
CA LYS A 343 13.43 -18.99 25.37
C LYS A 343 12.88 -20.03 26.34
N ARG A 344 11.55 -20.14 26.47
CA ARG A 344 10.91 -21.14 27.35
C ARG A 344 11.19 -22.58 26.96
N SER A 345 11.29 -22.87 25.66
CA SER A 345 11.61 -24.20 25.15
C SER A 345 13.11 -24.54 25.20
N GLY A 346 13.97 -23.61 25.64
CA GLY A 346 15.43 -23.78 25.65
C GLY A 346 16.09 -23.67 24.27
N ALA A 347 15.35 -23.28 23.24
CA ALA A 347 15.89 -23.06 21.89
C ALA A 347 16.81 -21.83 21.83
N ILE A 348 16.69 -20.90 22.77
CA ILE A 348 17.56 -19.73 22.94
C ILE A 348 18.07 -19.73 24.39
N ARG A 349 19.39 -19.63 24.57
CA ARG A 349 20.05 -19.63 25.88
C ARG A 349 20.61 -18.26 26.29
N ASP A 350 20.48 -17.25 25.44
CA ASP A 350 21.11 -15.96 25.61
C ASP A 350 20.27 -14.98 26.44
N ASP A 351 20.91 -14.29 27.40
CA ASP A 351 20.28 -13.24 28.23
C ASP A 351 20.11 -11.90 27.53
N SER A 352 20.72 -11.71 26.34
CA SER A 352 20.60 -10.50 25.53
C SER A 352 19.20 -10.29 24.92
N THR A 353 18.31 -11.28 25.05
CA THR A 353 16.93 -11.26 24.50
C THR A 353 16.14 -10.02 24.93
N TRP A 354 16.35 -9.57 26.18
CA TRP A 354 15.70 -8.36 26.71
C TRP A 354 16.20 -7.08 26.04
N THR A 355 17.47 -7.04 25.65
CA THR A 355 18.06 -5.91 24.93
C THR A 355 17.48 -5.81 23.52
N VAL A 356 17.30 -6.93 22.83
CA VAL A 356 16.69 -6.96 21.50
C VAL A 356 15.24 -6.46 21.55
N LEU A 357 14.44 -6.94 22.51
CA LEU A 357 13.04 -6.50 22.68
C LEU A 357 12.95 -5.01 23.09
N ARG A 358 13.89 -4.53 23.88
CA ARG A 358 13.97 -3.10 24.28
C ARG A 358 14.33 -2.23 23.08
N ASN A 359 15.31 -2.64 22.26
CA ASN A 359 15.74 -1.88 21.07
C ASN A 359 14.66 -1.82 20.01
N MET A 360 13.85 -2.88 19.84
CA MET A 360 12.67 -2.86 18.98
C MET A 360 11.65 -1.80 19.43
N ARG A 361 11.39 -1.68 20.74
CA ARG A 361 10.49 -0.65 21.29
C ARG A 361 11.04 0.77 21.11
N GLN A 362 12.34 0.98 21.31
CA GLN A 362 12.97 2.30 21.16
C GLN A 362 13.08 2.74 19.70
N GLY A 363 13.27 1.80 18.75
CA GLY A 363 13.26 2.10 17.30
C GLY A 363 11.87 2.54 16.79
N SER A 364 10.80 2.17 17.47
CA SER A 364 9.43 2.59 17.15
C SER A 364 9.04 3.97 17.71
N GLU A 365 9.79 4.49 18.69
CA GLU A 365 9.53 5.81 19.33
C GLU A 365 10.36 6.96 18.73
N ILE A 366 11.44 6.67 17.98
CA ILE A 366 12.47 7.67 17.57
C ILE A 366 12.35 8.08 16.08
N LYS A 367 11.38 7.58 15.31
CA LYS A 367 11.25 7.99 13.90
C LYS A 367 9.89 8.58 13.59
#